data_43c049c354470487eda6d2cbf8939806
#
_entry.id   43c049c354470487eda6d2cbf8939806
#
_cell.length_a   1.000
_cell.length_b   1.000
_cell.length_c   1.000
_cell.angle_alpha   90.00
_cell.angle_beta   90.00
_cell.angle_gamma   90.00
#
_symmetry.space_group_name_H-M   'P 1'
#
loop_
_entity.id
_entity.type
_entity.pdbx_description
1 polymer ?
#
loop_
_entity_poly.entity_id
_entity_poly.type
_entity_poly.pdbx_seq_one_letter_code
_entity_poly.pdbx_strand_id
1 'polypeptide(L)'
;MLIYDSQYTPDEYAGVTGRSKVGWGHSTYVAGCELARSAGVGQYVLFHHDPTRTDANVMDLERRAQDLFAPSIAAREGLVIHLDETARAAWAA
;
A
#
# COMPACT_ATOMS: atom_id res chain seq x y z
N MET A 1 -10.10 1.78 8.64
CA MET A 1 -9.06 2.03 7.63
C MET A 1 -7.70 1.65 8.19
N LEU A 2 -6.86 1.06 7.37
CA LEU A 2 -5.48 0.75 7.71
C LEU A 2 -4.55 1.56 6.81
N ILE A 3 -3.66 2.35 7.40
CA ILE A 3 -2.55 3.00 6.69
C ILE A 3 -1.29 2.25 7.11
N TYR A 4 -0.60 1.66 6.14
CA TYR A 4 0.49 0.75 6.47
C TYR A 4 1.66 0.89 5.51
N ASP A 5 2.87 0.68 6.01
CA ASP A 5 4.09 0.73 5.24
C ASP A 5 4.08 -0.30 4.11
N SER A 6 4.29 0.15 2.89
CA SER A 6 4.22 -0.68 1.67
C SER A 6 5.39 -0.37 0.75
N GLN A 7 6.57 -0.14 1.32
CA GLN A 7 7.73 0.30 0.57
C GLN A 7 8.19 -0.72 -0.47
N TYR A 8 8.04 -2.02 -0.19
CA TYR A 8 8.61 -3.07 -1.01
C TYR A 8 7.59 -4.02 -1.62
N THR A 9 7.97 -4.62 -2.77
CA THR A 9 7.37 -5.88 -3.21
C THR A 9 8.02 -7.03 -2.43
N PRO A 10 7.38 -8.22 -2.37
CA PRO A 10 8.02 -9.38 -1.74
C PRO A 10 9.39 -9.72 -2.29
N ASP A 11 9.58 -9.60 -3.60
CA ASP A 11 10.86 -9.86 -4.25
C ASP A 11 11.94 -8.86 -3.80
N GLU A 12 11.60 -7.60 -3.72
CA GLU A 12 12.52 -6.57 -3.21
C GLU A 12 12.89 -6.83 -1.76
N TYR A 13 11.90 -7.18 -0.95
CA TYR A 13 12.10 -7.45 0.47
C TYR A 13 13.02 -8.65 0.70
N ALA A 14 12.81 -9.73 -0.05
CA ALA A 14 13.60 -10.94 0.04
C ALA A 14 15.00 -10.82 -0.58
N GLY A 15 15.25 -9.79 -1.40
CA GLY A 15 16.53 -9.58 -2.05
C GLY A 15 16.68 -10.28 -3.39
N VAL A 16 15.56 -10.65 -4.04
CA VAL A 16 15.60 -11.31 -5.36
C VAL A 16 16.13 -10.36 -6.43
N THR A 17 15.76 -9.08 -6.34
CA THR A 17 16.14 -8.05 -7.33
C THR A 17 17.30 -7.17 -6.86
N GLY A 18 17.93 -7.49 -5.74
CA GLY A 18 19.00 -6.71 -5.16
C GLY A 18 19.34 -7.17 -3.76
N ARG A 19 19.74 -6.24 -2.89
CA ARG A 19 20.05 -6.56 -1.50
C ARG A 19 18.76 -6.86 -0.73
N SER A 20 18.78 -7.88 0.13
CA SER A 20 17.67 -8.17 1.05
C SER A 20 17.39 -6.96 1.95
N LYS A 21 16.08 -6.68 2.14
CA LYS A 21 15.59 -5.59 3.00
C LYS A 21 15.06 -6.10 4.33
N VAL A 22 15.23 -7.38 4.62
CA VAL A 22 14.82 -7.98 5.90
C VAL A 22 15.52 -7.25 7.05
N GLY A 23 14.74 -6.79 8.03
CA GLY A 23 15.28 -6.07 9.18
C GLY A 23 15.46 -4.57 8.98
N TRP A 24 15.14 -4.01 7.82
CA TRP A 24 15.27 -2.58 7.54
C TRP A 24 14.12 -1.74 8.11
N GLY A 25 13.09 -2.38 8.66
CA GLY A 25 11.99 -1.68 9.32
C GLY A 25 10.85 -1.27 8.40
N HIS A 26 10.84 -1.77 7.17
CA HIS A 26 9.77 -1.50 6.20
C HIS A 26 9.09 -2.79 5.75
N SER A 27 7.87 -2.67 5.26
CA SER A 27 7.04 -3.81 4.91
C SER A 27 6.76 -3.90 3.41
N THR A 28 5.96 -4.89 3.04
CA THR A 28 5.50 -5.10 1.66
C THR A 28 4.01 -4.81 1.56
N TYR A 29 3.55 -4.51 0.33
CA TYR A 29 2.11 -4.34 0.09
C TYR A 29 1.32 -5.63 0.34
N VAL A 30 1.96 -6.80 0.14
CA VAL A 30 1.31 -8.09 0.40
C VAL A 30 1.02 -8.28 1.88
N ALA A 31 2.00 -7.95 2.74
CA ALA A 31 1.81 -8.00 4.19
C ALA A 31 0.71 -7.02 4.63
N GLY A 32 0.64 -5.84 4.03
CA GLY A 32 -0.42 -4.86 4.29
C GLY A 32 -1.79 -5.39 3.92
N CYS A 33 -1.93 -6.03 2.76
CA CYS A 33 -3.19 -6.64 2.32
C CYS A 33 -3.64 -7.75 3.27
N GLU A 34 -2.71 -8.60 3.71
CA GLU A 34 -3.01 -9.68 4.65
C GLU A 34 -3.48 -9.13 5.99
N LEU A 35 -2.81 -8.11 6.50
CA LEU A 35 -3.17 -7.45 7.75
C LEU A 35 -4.55 -6.79 7.64
N ALA A 36 -4.81 -6.09 6.55
CA ALA A 36 -6.09 -5.43 6.29
C ALA A 36 -7.24 -6.43 6.26
N ARG A 37 -7.01 -7.57 5.59
CA ARG A 37 -8.02 -8.63 5.52
C ARG A 37 -8.28 -9.24 6.88
N SER A 38 -7.22 -9.56 7.63
CA SER A 38 -7.33 -10.15 8.96
C SER A 38 -8.03 -9.23 9.95
N ALA A 39 -7.77 -7.94 9.87
CA ALA A 39 -8.38 -6.93 10.75
C ALA A 39 -9.80 -6.55 10.32
N GLY A 40 -10.24 -6.94 9.13
CA GLY A 40 -11.56 -6.62 8.63
C GLY A 40 -11.78 -5.15 8.34
N VAL A 41 -10.74 -4.42 7.96
CA VAL A 41 -10.86 -2.98 7.65
C VAL A 41 -11.57 -2.77 6.31
N GLY A 42 -12.24 -1.63 6.17
CA GLY A 42 -12.93 -1.27 4.95
C GLY A 42 -12.04 -0.62 3.88
N GLN A 43 -10.83 -0.23 4.24
CA GLN A 43 -9.90 0.46 3.33
C GLN A 43 -8.46 0.23 3.76
N TYR A 44 -7.61 -0.09 2.80
CA TYR A 44 -6.16 -0.15 2.98
C TYR A 44 -5.50 0.97 2.19
N VAL A 45 -4.62 1.74 2.84
CA VAL A 45 -3.85 2.80 2.20
C VAL A 45 -2.38 2.37 2.18
N LEU A 46 -1.83 2.20 0.99
CA LEU A 46 -0.41 1.93 0.79
C LEU A 46 0.36 3.21 1.07
N PHE A 47 1.23 3.20 2.05
CA PHE A 47 1.95 4.36 2.52
C PHE A 47 3.46 4.12 2.52
N HIS A 48 4.25 5.18 2.56
CA HIS A 48 5.70 5.14 2.58
C HIS A 48 6.30 4.43 1.35
N HIS A 49 5.99 4.99 0.18
CA HIS A 49 6.55 4.46 -1.07
C HIS A 49 8.07 4.64 -1.12
N ASP A 50 8.74 3.67 -1.75
CA ASP A 50 10.18 3.80 -1.99
C ASP A 50 10.44 5.06 -2.83
N PRO A 51 11.37 5.93 -2.42
CA PRO A 51 11.62 7.19 -3.14
C PRO A 51 12.06 7.01 -4.59
N THR A 52 12.56 5.83 -4.95
CA THR A 52 13.01 5.54 -6.32
C THR A 52 11.86 5.13 -7.25
N ARG A 53 10.64 4.92 -6.72
CA ARG A 53 9.50 4.55 -7.56
C ARG A 53 9.00 5.73 -8.36
N THR A 54 8.66 5.45 -9.62
CA THR A 54 7.93 6.40 -10.46
C THR A 54 6.45 6.34 -10.13
N ASP A 55 5.69 7.33 -10.61
CA ASP A 55 4.22 7.33 -10.47
C ASP A 55 3.61 6.07 -11.11
N ALA A 56 4.14 5.64 -12.24
CA ALA A 56 3.68 4.42 -12.91
C ALA A 56 3.91 3.17 -12.04
N ASN A 57 5.04 3.10 -11.34
CA ASN A 57 5.33 2.01 -10.41
C ASN A 57 4.36 2.01 -9.22
N VAL A 58 4.06 3.18 -8.67
CA VAL A 58 3.11 3.31 -7.57
C VAL A 58 1.71 2.86 -8.01
N MET A 59 1.28 3.25 -9.21
CA MET A 59 0.00 2.82 -9.78
C MET A 59 -0.04 1.31 -9.99
N ASP A 60 1.06 0.70 -10.41
CA ASP A 60 1.15 -0.74 -10.59
C ASP A 60 1.02 -1.48 -9.25
N LEU A 61 1.69 -0.98 -8.21
CA LEU A 61 1.55 -1.55 -6.86
C LEU A 61 0.12 -1.44 -6.33
N GLU A 62 -0.52 -0.30 -6.55
CA GLU A 62 -1.92 -0.10 -6.18
C GLU A 62 -2.81 -1.16 -6.83
N ARG A 63 -2.64 -1.40 -8.12
CA ARG A 63 -3.41 -2.40 -8.86
C ARG A 63 -3.15 -3.81 -8.33
N ARG A 64 -1.89 -4.15 -8.05
CA ARG A 64 -1.52 -5.45 -7.48
C ARG A 64 -2.14 -5.65 -6.09
N ALA A 65 -2.13 -4.60 -5.28
CA ALA A 65 -2.77 -4.64 -3.97
C ALA A 65 -4.29 -4.85 -4.09
N GLN A 66 -4.93 -4.19 -5.05
CA GLN A 66 -6.36 -4.34 -5.30
C GLN A 66 -6.74 -5.76 -5.72
N ASP A 67 -5.85 -6.48 -6.39
CA ASP A 67 -6.06 -7.88 -6.73
C ASP A 67 -6.10 -8.78 -5.47
N LEU A 68 -5.38 -8.38 -4.41
CA LEU A 68 -5.32 -9.13 -3.15
C LEU A 68 -6.36 -8.65 -2.13
N PHE A 69 -6.62 -7.37 -2.13
CA PHE A 69 -7.58 -6.73 -1.24
C PHE A 69 -8.18 -5.54 -1.98
N ALA A 70 -9.41 -5.71 -2.50
CA ALA A 70 -10.02 -4.75 -3.42
C ALA A 70 -10.05 -3.29 -2.93
N PRO A 71 -10.40 -2.98 -1.66
CA PRO A 71 -10.41 -1.60 -1.19
C PRO A 71 -9.02 -1.10 -0.80
N SER A 72 -8.07 -1.16 -1.73
CA SER A 72 -6.71 -0.67 -1.57
C SER A 72 -6.49 0.57 -2.44
N ILE A 73 -5.78 1.56 -1.90
CA ILE A 73 -5.41 2.76 -2.62
C ILE A 73 -4.01 3.22 -2.21
N ALA A 74 -3.21 3.68 -3.16
CA ALA A 74 -1.90 4.24 -2.88
C ALA A 74 -2.03 5.68 -2.39
N ALA A 75 -1.33 6.01 -1.30
CA ALA A 75 -1.28 7.38 -0.80
C ALA A 75 -0.56 8.27 -1.81
N ARG A 76 -1.08 9.47 -2.03
CA ARG A 76 -0.50 10.50 -2.91
C ARG A 76 -0.89 11.87 -2.38
N GLU A 77 -0.13 12.88 -2.79
CA GLU A 77 -0.49 14.25 -2.49
C GLU A 77 -1.88 14.57 -3.06
N GLY A 78 -2.69 15.25 -2.29
CA GLY A 78 -4.04 15.64 -2.68
C GLY A 78 -5.11 14.58 -2.42
N LEU A 79 -4.72 13.38 -1.96
CA LEU A 79 -5.69 12.36 -1.60
C LEU A 79 -6.40 12.74 -0.30
N VAL A 80 -7.72 12.73 -0.32
CA VAL A 80 -8.56 12.96 0.85
C VAL A 80 -9.45 11.74 1.06
N ILE A 81 -9.48 11.23 2.29
CA ILE A 81 -10.31 10.08 2.66
C ILE A 81 -11.31 10.52 3.72
N HIS A 82 -12.59 10.29 3.45
CA HIS A 82 -13.66 10.60 4.38
C HIS A 82 -13.92 9.41 5.29
N LEU A 83 -13.76 9.61 6.60
CA LEU A 83 -13.96 8.56 7.61
C LEU A 83 -15.38 8.66 8.18
N ASP A 84 -16.36 8.30 7.39
CA ASP A 84 -17.74 8.22 7.80
C ASP A 84 -18.27 6.80 7.61
N GLU A 85 -19.58 6.59 7.74
CA GLU A 85 -20.19 5.25 7.60
C GLU A 85 -19.87 4.57 6.27
N THR A 86 -19.63 5.34 5.24
CA THR A 86 -19.33 4.85 3.91
C THR A 86 -17.85 4.91 3.58
N ALA A 87 -17.00 5.31 4.53
CA ALA A 87 -15.58 5.59 4.44
C ALA A 87 -14.95 5.20 3.10
N ARG A 88 -14.79 6.18 2.23
CA ARG A 88 -14.20 5.94 0.90
C ARG A 88 -13.17 6.98 0.59
N ALA A 89 -12.16 6.57 -0.18
CA ALA A 89 -11.17 7.50 -0.70
C ALA A 89 -11.81 8.42 -1.74
N ALA A 90 -11.45 9.69 -1.67
CA ALA A 90 -11.87 10.69 -2.63
C ALA A 90 -10.69 11.59 -2.96
N TRP A 91 -10.65 12.07 -4.19
CA TRP A 91 -9.62 13.02 -4.59
C TRP A 91 -10.04 14.42 -4.19
N ALA A 92 -9.08 15.19 -3.70
CA ALA A 92 -9.30 16.61 -3.43
C ALA A 92 -9.68 17.30 -4.73
N ALA A 93 -10.83 17.92 -4.73
CA ALA A 93 -11.33 18.66 -5.91
C ALA A 93 -10.63 20.00 -6.02
#